data_e277fb89a7a1d298ecb6195167a637cf
#
_entry.id   e277fb89a7a1d298ecb6195167a637cf
#
_cell.length_a   1.000
_cell.length_b   1.000
_cell.length_c   1.000
_cell.angle_alpha   90.00
_cell.angle_beta   90.00
_cell.angle_gamma   90.00
#
_symmetry.space_group_name_H-M   'P 1'
#
loop_
_entity.id
_entity.type
_entity.pdbx_description
1 polymer ?
#
loop_
_entity_poly.entity_id
_entity_poly.type
_entity_poly.pdbx_seq_one_letter_code
_entity_poly.pdbx_strand_id
1 'polypeptide(L)'
;MEKSALQLARAAYQPKLPKALQGAVKVKEGKPTQSVGDQEEIKKLFPNTYGMPIVEFEPATEANTKKMNVGIILSGGQAPGGHNVITGLFDQIKKLNPENRLYGFILGPGGLVDHNYMELTKEIVDEYRNTGGFDMIGSGRTKLEKVDQFEKGLEIIRELDIKAIVIIGGDDSNTNACVLAEYYAAKNYGVQVIGCPKTIDGDLKNEQIETSFGFDTACKTYSELIGNIERDCNSARKYWHFIKVMGRSASHIALECALQTQPNICLVSEEVEAKGQSLDDIVNYIAEAVAARAADGNNFGTVIIPEGVIEFIPAIKKLIAQLNDVLALPEAKEISRDEQVDFAKSHLSAENLAVFNSLPVGVARQLALDRDPHGNVQVSLIETEKLLSEMVGKRLDQLKKEGKYVGKFSTQHHFFGYEGRCAAPSNFDADYCYALGTSAAQLIANGKTGYMAVVKNTTAPAEQWIAGGVPITMMMNMEKRAGEMKPVIRKALVELDGAPFKHFAAHREKWAKETCYVYPGPIQYWGPTEVCDQPTMTLALEQAK
;
A
#
# COMPACT_ATOMS: atom_id res chain seq x y z
N MET A 1 -7.08 -16.90 22.40
CA MET A 1 -5.91 -16.08 22.82
C MET A 1 -6.29 -15.22 24.02
N GLU A 2 -5.42 -15.10 25.03
CA GLU A 2 -5.64 -14.16 26.13
C GLU A 2 -5.48 -12.72 25.60
N LYS A 3 -6.47 -11.87 25.88
CA LYS A 3 -6.49 -10.48 25.38
C LYS A 3 -6.19 -9.51 26.51
N SER A 4 -5.40 -8.47 26.24
CA SER A 4 -5.19 -7.38 27.20
C SER A 4 -6.48 -6.57 27.40
N ALA A 5 -6.56 -5.82 28.51
CA ALA A 5 -7.69 -4.95 28.79
C ALA A 5 -7.94 -3.93 27.67
N LEU A 6 -6.86 -3.40 27.05
CA LEU A 6 -6.96 -2.47 25.91
C LEU A 6 -7.53 -3.15 24.66
N GLN A 7 -7.10 -4.39 24.36
CA GLN A 7 -7.64 -5.16 23.24
C GLN A 7 -9.14 -5.45 23.42
N LEU A 8 -9.57 -5.80 24.63
CA LEU A 8 -10.98 -6.02 24.95
C LEU A 8 -11.81 -4.74 24.78
N ALA A 9 -11.32 -3.61 25.28
CA ALA A 9 -11.98 -2.32 25.10
C ALA A 9 -12.01 -1.91 23.62
N ARG A 10 -10.93 -2.12 22.89
CA ARG A 10 -10.87 -1.82 21.45
C ARG A 10 -11.79 -2.72 20.63
N ALA A 11 -11.92 -4.00 20.98
CA ALA A 11 -12.87 -4.93 20.34
C ALA A 11 -14.33 -4.48 20.46
N ALA A 12 -14.68 -3.72 21.50
CA ALA A 12 -16.01 -3.18 21.70
C ALA A 12 -16.33 -1.94 20.84
N TYR A 13 -15.32 -1.33 20.20
CA TYR A 13 -15.55 -0.20 19.29
C TYR A 13 -16.49 -0.60 18.15
N GLN A 14 -17.52 0.21 17.94
CA GLN A 14 -18.48 0.02 16.86
C GLN A 14 -18.10 0.93 15.69
N PRO A 15 -17.60 0.39 14.58
CA PRO A 15 -17.28 1.19 13.42
C PRO A 15 -18.49 1.94 12.89
N LYS A 16 -18.28 3.21 12.52
CA LYS A 16 -19.32 4.07 11.97
C LYS A 16 -19.55 3.73 10.49
N LEU A 17 -20.78 3.92 10.04
CA LEU A 17 -21.18 3.67 8.66
C LEU A 17 -21.75 4.91 7.99
N PRO A 18 -21.53 5.07 6.68
CA PRO A 18 -22.26 6.01 5.86
C PRO A 18 -23.78 5.83 6.03
N LYS A 19 -24.51 6.93 6.08
CA LYS A 19 -25.96 6.93 6.31
C LYS A 19 -26.71 6.03 5.32
N ALA A 20 -26.25 5.98 4.07
CA ALA A 20 -26.82 5.12 3.04
C ALA A 20 -26.70 3.62 3.34
N LEU A 21 -25.67 3.18 4.10
CA LEU A 21 -25.43 1.78 4.43
C LEU A 21 -26.11 1.32 5.74
N GLN A 22 -26.73 2.21 6.49
CA GLN A 22 -27.36 1.85 7.77
C GLN A 22 -28.67 1.09 7.62
N GLY A 23 -29.34 1.19 6.45
CA GLY A 23 -30.63 0.57 6.14
C GLY A 23 -30.62 -0.33 4.92
N ALA A 24 -31.79 -0.51 4.32
CA ALA A 24 -31.91 -1.13 3.01
C ALA A 24 -31.33 -0.20 1.93
N VAL A 25 -30.73 -0.78 0.91
CA VAL A 25 -29.94 -0.08 -0.09
C VAL A 25 -30.40 -0.43 -1.51
N LYS A 26 -30.48 0.57 -2.36
CA LYS A 26 -30.55 0.42 -3.83
C LYS A 26 -29.32 1.04 -4.48
N VAL A 27 -29.02 0.58 -5.68
CA VAL A 27 -27.93 1.10 -6.50
C VAL A 27 -28.45 2.21 -7.40
N LYS A 28 -27.74 3.34 -7.40
CA LYS A 28 -27.88 4.40 -8.40
C LYS A 28 -26.70 4.29 -9.36
N GLU A 29 -27.01 4.06 -10.62
CA GLU A 29 -26.01 3.98 -11.69
C GLU A 29 -25.66 5.37 -12.21
N GLY A 30 -24.36 5.60 -12.35
CA GLY A 30 -23.81 6.80 -12.98
C GLY A 30 -23.64 6.63 -14.49
N LYS A 31 -22.66 7.34 -15.05
CA LYS A 31 -22.32 7.22 -16.49
C LYS A 31 -21.44 5.99 -16.74
N PRO A 32 -21.52 5.40 -17.95
CA PRO A 32 -20.56 4.40 -18.40
C PRO A 32 -19.13 4.93 -18.30
N THR A 33 -18.19 4.03 -17.96
CA THR A 33 -16.79 4.37 -17.71
C THR A 33 -15.89 3.92 -18.88
N GLN A 34 -14.68 4.45 -18.90
CA GLN A 34 -13.61 4.01 -19.80
C GLN A 34 -12.34 3.80 -18.97
N SER A 35 -11.43 2.96 -19.46
CA SER A 35 -10.12 2.78 -18.80
C SER A 35 -9.26 4.05 -18.88
N VAL A 36 -8.36 4.23 -17.93
CA VAL A 36 -7.49 5.42 -17.85
C VAL A 36 -6.49 5.48 -19.02
N GLY A 37 -6.21 4.35 -19.69
CA GLY A 37 -5.36 4.25 -20.86
C GLY A 37 -5.71 3.02 -21.68
N ASP A 38 -5.13 2.88 -22.88
CA ASP A 38 -5.20 1.70 -23.74
C ASP A 38 -6.63 1.14 -23.90
N GLN A 39 -7.59 2.04 -24.15
CA GLN A 39 -9.03 1.75 -24.03
C GLN A 39 -9.48 0.61 -24.93
N GLU A 40 -9.01 0.55 -26.16
CA GLU A 40 -9.40 -0.49 -27.12
C GLU A 40 -8.81 -1.87 -26.71
N GLU A 41 -7.59 -1.90 -26.21
CA GLU A 41 -6.94 -3.11 -25.72
C GLU A 41 -7.64 -3.65 -24.46
N ILE A 42 -7.92 -2.77 -23.48
CA ILE A 42 -8.63 -3.15 -22.25
C ILE A 42 -10.05 -3.64 -22.59
N LYS A 43 -10.79 -2.94 -23.45
CA LYS A 43 -12.12 -3.37 -23.89
C LYS A 43 -12.11 -4.74 -24.58
N LYS A 44 -11.06 -5.03 -25.34
CA LYS A 44 -10.88 -6.32 -26.01
C LYS A 44 -10.62 -7.47 -25.04
N LEU A 45 -9.87 -7.18 -23.97
CA LEU A 45 -9.57 -8.16 -22.92
C LEU A 45 -10.74 -8.38 -21.96
N PHE A 46 -11.58 -7.39 -21.75
CA PHE A 46 -12.67 -7.38 -20.77
C PHE A 46 -14.03 -7.03 -21.36
N PRO A 47 -14.50 -7.74 -22.43
CA PRO A 47 -15.72 -7.37 -23.14
C PRO A 47 -17.01 -7.42 -22.30
N ASN A 48 -17.04 -8.19 -21.20
CA ASN A 48 -18.20 -8.32 -20.33
C ASN A 48 -18.18 -7.36 -19.13
N THR A 49 -17.00 -6.84 -18.74
CA THR A 49 -16.84 -5.97 -17.57
C THR A 49 -16.37 -4.55 -17.92
N TYR A 50 -16.04 -4.29 -19.18
CA TYR A 50 -15.66 -2.95 -19.64
C TYR A 50 -16.88 -2.04 -19.84
N GLY A 51 -16.73 -0.77 -19.53
CA GLY A 51 -17.75 0.25 -19.78
C GLY A 51 -18.90 0.28 -18.79
N MET A 52 -18.88 -0.55 -17.75
CA MET A 52 -19.88 -0.51 -16.71
C MET A 52 -19.90 0.85 -15.99
N PRO A 53 -21.07 1.32 -15.47
CA PRO A 53 -21.16 2.60 -14.77
C PRO A 53 -20.56 2.54 -13.38
N ILE A 54 -20.10 3.67 -12.85
CA ILE A 54 -19.90 3.86 -11.42
C ILE A 54 -21.25 3.74 -10.74
N VAL A 55 -21.28 3.14 -9.54
CA VAL A 55 -22.50 3.00 -8.76
C VAL A 55 -22.35 3.63 -7.37
N GLU A 56 -23.40 4.28 -6.91
CA GLU A 56 -23.52 4.81 -5.56
C GLU A 56 -24.72 4.17 -4.86
N PHE A 57 -24.65 4.05 -3.54
CA PHE A 57 -25.75 3.52 -2.76
C PHE A 57 -26.67 4.63 -2.29
N GLU A 58 -27.97 4.38 -2.44
CA GLU A 58 -29.05 5.22 -1.90
C GLU A 58 -29.94 4.39 -0.98
N PRO A 59 -30.57 5.01 0.04
CA PRO A 59 -31.54 4.31 0.86
C PRO A 59 -32.68 3.71 0.03
N ALA A 60 -33.13 2.53 0.40
CA ALA A 60 -34.27 1.82 -0.18
C ALA A 60 -35.30 1.45 0.89
N THR A 61 -36.51 1.10 0.46
CA THR A 61 -37.57 0.64 1.34
C THR A 61 -37.45 -0.84 1.68
N GLU A 62 -36.90 -1.63 0.75
CA GLU A 62 -36.75 -3.06 0.88
C GLU A 62 -35.33 -3.51 0.59
N ALA A 63 -34.83 -4.47 1.35
CA ALA A 63 -33.52 -5.09 1.15
C ALA A 63 -33.64 -6.36 0.30
N ASN A 64 -32.59 -6.69 -0.45
CA ASN A 64 -32.50 -7.99 -1.11
C ASN A 64 -32.10 -9.05 -0.07
N THR A 65 -33.02 -9.93 0.27
CA THR A 65 -32.86 -10.99 1.27
C THR A 65 -32.59 -12.39 0.67
N LYS A 66 -32.30 -12.46 -0.63
CA LYS A 66 -31.96 -13.74 -1.27
C LYS A 66 -30.73 -14.34 -0.60
N LYS A 67 -30.78 -15.68 -0.44
CA LYS A 67 -29.64 -16.41 0.12
C LYS A 67 -28.42 -16.27 -0.78
N MET A 68 -27.27 -15.92 -0.18
CA MET A 68 -25.99 -15.82 -0.84
C MET A 68 -24.85 -16.21 0.11
N ASN A 69 -24.17 -17.30 -0.21
CA ASN A 69 -22.91 -17.60 0.45
C ASN A 69 -21.79 -16.83 -0.25
N VAL A 70 -20.82 -16.35 0.51
CA VAL A 70 -19.73 -15.52 -0.01
C VAL A 70 -18.39 -16.13 0.40
N GLY A 71 -17.43 -16.13 -0.52
CA GLY A 71 -16.04 -16.43 -0.23
C GLY A 71 -15.22 -15.16 -0.09
N ILE A 72 -14.23 -15.15 0.81
CA ILE A 72 -13.35 -14.01 1.02
C ILE A 72 -11.89 -14.43 1.01
N ILE A 73 -11.05 -13.60 0.38
CA ILE A 73 -9.62 -13.81 0.18
C ILE A 73 -8.84 -12.58 0.62
N LEU A 74 -7.84 -12.77 1.50
CA LEU A 74 -6.83 -11.76 1.80
C LEU A 74 -5.63 -11.98 0.89
N SER A 75 -5.30 -11.01 0.03
CA SER A 75 -4.26 -11.15 -0.98
C SER A 75 -3.14 -10.13 -0.82
N GLY A 76 -1.89 -10.61 -0.92
CA GLY A 76 -0.69 -9.79 -0.84
C GLY A 76 -0.21 -9.51 0.57
N GLY A 77 0.54 -8.41 0.76
CA GLY A 77 1.06 -7.99 2.07
C GLY A 77 -0.06 -7.53 3.00
N GLN A 78 0.18 -7.66 4.30
CA GLN A 78 -0.78 -7.26 5.34
C GLN A 78 -0.96 -5.73 5.37
N ALA A 79 -2.12 -5.31 5.83
CA ALA A 79 -2.46 -3.92 6.09
C ALA A 79 -3.48 -3.82 7.25
N PRO A 80 -3.41 -2.80 8.11
CA PRO A 80 -4.39 -2.60 9.17
C PRO A 80 -5.81 -2.44 8.61
N GLY A 81 -6.77 -3.16 9.18
CA GLY A 81 -8.18 -3.06 8.80
C GLY A 81 -8.73 -4.21 7.96
N GLY A 82 -7.90 -5.17 7.52
CA GLY A 82 -8.38 -6.33 6.76
C GLY A 82 -9.46 -7.12 7.50
N HIS A 83 -9.30 -7.33 8.80
CA HIS A 83 -10.31 -7.97 9.63
C HIS A 83 -11.60 -7.15 9.72
N ASN A 84 -11.52 -5.82 9.67
CA ASN A 84 -12.71 -4.95 9.65
C ASN A 84 -13.47 -5.03 8.31
N VAL A 85 -12.80 -5.25 7.19
CA VAL A 85 -13.48 -5.54 5.91
C VAL A 85 -14.25 -6.87 6.03
N ILE A 86 -13.62 -7.91 6.60
CA ILE A 86 -14.28 -9.20 6.83
C ILE A 86 -15.49 -9.05 7.76
N THR A 87 -15.34 -8.30 8.86
CA THR A 87 -16.45 -8.10 9.82
C THR A 87 -17.59 -7.30 9.21
N GLY A 88 -17.31 -6.25 8.44
CA GLY A 88 -18.32 -5.48 7.72
C GLY A 88 -19.10 -6.31 6.70
N LEU A 89 -18.38 -7.13 5.93
CA LEU A 89 -18.99 -8.08 5.01
C LEU A 89 -19.87 -9.12 5.74
N PHE A 90 -19.33 -9.74 6.79
CA PHE A 90 -20.01 -10.75 7.59
C PHE A 90 -21.31 -10.20 8.20
N ASP A 91 -21.22 -9.09 8.92
CA ASP A 91 -22.36 -8.49 9.59
C ASP A 91 -23.46 -8.11 8.58
N GLN A 92 -23.06 -7.56 7.42
CA GLN A 92 -24.02 -7.15 6.41
C GLN A 92 -24.70 -8.32 5.70
N ILE A 93 -23.96 -9.39 5.33
CA ILE A 93 -24.62 -10.55 4.71
C ILE A 93 -25.52 -11.28 5.68
N LYS A 94 -25.17 -11.35 6.97
CA LYS A 94 -26.02 -11.90 8.04
C LYS A 94 -27.26 -11.05 8.30
N LYS A 95 -27.14 -9.72 8.22
CA LYS A 95 -28.27 -8.78 8.32
C LYS A 95 -29.25 -8.95 7.14
N LEU A 96 -28.73 -9.17 5.92
CA LEU A 96 -29.57 -9.40 4.75
C LEU A 96 -30.31 -10.75 4.81
N ASN A 97 -29.62 -11.81 5.21
CA ASN A 97 -30.22 -13.12 5.44
C ASN A 97 -29.39 -13.91 6.46
N PRO A 98 -29.95 -14.28 7.63
CA PRO A 98 -29.22 -15.04 8.65
C PRO A 98 -28.66 -16.40 8.20
N GLU A 99 -29.21 -16.99 7.13
CA GLU A 99 -28.73 -18.26 6.56
C GLU A 99 -27.49 -18.09 5.68
N ASN A 100 -27.10 -16.86 5.34
CA ASN A 100 -25.90 -16.61 4.55
C ASN A 100 -24.66 -17.09 5.31
N ARG A 101 -23.71 -17.68 4.57
CA ARG A 101 -22.42 -18.14 5.11
C ARG A 101 -21.28 -17.35 4.48
N LEU A 102 -20.23 -17.12 5.27
CA LEU A 102 -18.98 -16.54 4.82
C LEU A 102 -17.88 -17.59 4.94
N TYR A 103 -17.16 -17.85 3.85
CA TYR A 103 -16.04 -18.77 3.81
C TYR A 103 -14.74 -17.99 3.58
N GLY A 104 -13.78 -18.15 4.48
CA GLY A 104 -12.43 -17.60 4.33
C GLY A 104 -11.50 -18.59 3.66
N PHE A 105 -10.88 -18.20 2.54
CA PHE A 105 -9.86 -19.03 1.88
C PHE A 105 -8.51 -18.81 2.53
N ILE A 106 -7.92 -19.89 3.04
CA ILE A 106 -6.73 -19.85 3.90
C ILE A 106 -5.47 -19.57 3.07
N LEU A 107 -4.63 -18.65 3.58
CA LEU A 107 -3.38 -18.24 2.97
C LEU A 107 -3.54 -17.62 1.57
N GLY A 108 -4.63 -16.91 1.37
CA GLY A 108 -4.84 -16.09 0.18
C GLY A 108 -5.43 -16.83 -1.02
N PRO A 109 -5.16 -16.36 -2.26
CA PRO A 109 -5.77 -16.91 -3.47
C PRO A 109 -5.44 -18.39 -3.71
N GLY A 110 -4.31 -18.89 -3.19
CA GLY A 110 -3.97 -20.32 -3.22
C GLY A 110 -5.02 -21.18 -2.54
N GLY A 111 -5.60 -20.71 -1.44
CA GLY A 111 -6.64 -21.44 -0.72
C GLY A 111 -7.88 -21.75 -1.56
N LEU A 112 -8.24 -20.86 -2.50
CA LEU A 112 -9.32 -21.12 -3.45
C LEU A 112 -8.97 -22.26 -4.42
N VAL A 113 -7.73 -22.30 -4.91
CA VAL A 113 -7.26 -23.30 -5.88
C VAL A 113 -7.05 -24.67 -5.21
N ASP A 114 -6.58 -24.65 -3.97
CA ASP A 114 -6.22 -25.86 -3.21
C ASP A 114 -7.37 -26.36 -2.33
N HIS A 115 -8.57 -25.75 -2.44
CA HIS A 115 -9.76 -26.04 -1.64
C HIS A 115 -9.49 -25.98 -0.13
N ASN A 116 -8.62 -25.04 0.30
CA ASN A 116 -8.27 -24.83 1.70
C ASN A 116 -9.04 -23.62 2.23
N TYR A 117 -10.07 -23.88 3.03
CA TYR A 117 -10.99 -22.87 3.53
C TYR A 117 -11.52 -23.18 4.93
N MET A 118 -12.14 -22.19 5.54
CA MET A 118 -12.92 -22.36 6.76
C MET A 118 -14.20 -21.53 6.69
N GLU A 119 -15.28 -21.99 7.34
CA GLU A 119 -16.47 -21.16 7.56
C GLU A 119 -16.16 -20.15 8.67
N LEU A 120 -16.38 -18.88 8.38
CA LEU A 120 -16.22 -17.77 9.34
C LEU A 120 -17.53 -17.63 10.11
N THR A 121 -17.56 -18.19 11.33
CA THR A 121 -18.71 -18.07 12.24
C THR A 121 -18.65 -16.76 13.02
N LYS A 122 -19.75 -16.41 13.69
CA LYS A 122 -19.81 -15.22 14.55
C LYS A 122 -18.72 -15.22 15.62
N GLU A 123 -18.47 -16.36 16.23
CA GLU A 123 -17.46 -16.54 17.28
C GLU A 123 -16.05 -16.22 16.76
N ILE A 124 -15.70 -16.72 15.58
CA ILE A 124 -14.42 -16.45 14.94
C ILE A 124 -14.32 -14.97 14.59
N VAL A 125 -15.33 -14.42 13.92
CA VAL A 125 -15.33 -13.00 13.49
C VAL A 125 -15.23 -12.06 14.68
N ASP A 126 -15.96 -12.32 15.76
CA ASP A 126 -15.94 -11.48 16.97
C ASP A 126 -14.57 -11.49 17.68
N GLU A 127 -13.79 -12.56 17.52
CA GLU A 127 -12.44 -12.64 18.10
C GLU A 127 -11.49 -11.63 17.44
N TYR A 128 -11.71 -11.30 16.16
CA TYR A 128 -10.83 -10.45 15.35
C TYR A 128 -11.34 -9.04 15.12
N ARG A 129 -12.45 -8.62 15.74
CA ARG A 129 -12.98 -7.25 15.58
C ARG A 129 -11.95 -6.20 15.98
N ASN A 130 -11.70 -5.23 15.11
CA ASN A 130 -10.77 -4.12 15.29
C ASN A 130 -9.33 -4.55 15.62
N THR A 131 -8.92 -5.71 15.13
CA THR A 131 -7.54 -6.20 15.28
C THR A 131 -6.71 -5.90 14.03
N GLY A 132 -5.40 -5.76 14.22
CA GLY A 132 -4.44 -5.69 13.11
C GLY A 132 -4.10 -7.07 12.55
N GLY A 133 -3.24 -7.07 11.53
CA GLY A 133 -2.79 -8.30 10.88
C GLY A 133 -3.83 -8.92 9.93
N PHE A 134 -3.51 -10.11 9.43
CA PHE A 134 -4.34 -10.92 8.53
C PHE A 134 -4.50 -12.36 9.03
N ASP A 135 -4.25 -12.58 10.31
CA ASP A 135 -4.13 -13.90 10.92
C ASP A 135 -5.47 -14.65 11.13
N MET A 136 -6.61 -14.01 10.87
CA MET A 136 -7.91 -14.71 10.86
C MET A 136 -7.91 -15.86 9.82
N ILE A 137 -7.43 -15.57 8.61
CA ILE A 137 -7.38 -16.56 7.50
C ILE A 137 -6.02 -16.59 6.79
N GLY A 138 -5.07 -15.74 7.22
CA GLY A 138 -3.79 -15.57 6.55
C GLY A 138 -3.91 -14.90 5.18
N SER A 139 -2.77 -14.59 4.57
CA SER A 139 -2.71 -14.03 3.22
C SER A 139 -1.65 -14.73 2.36
N GLY A 140 -1.77 -14.61 1.05
CA GLY A 140 -0.83 -15.19 0.10
C GLY A 140 -0.69 -14.36 -1.17
N ARG A 141 0.29 -14.72 -2.00
CA ARG A 141 0.65 -14.00 -3.23
C ARG A 141 0.44 -14.84 -4.50
N THR A 142 -0.29 -15.96 -4.39
CA THR A 142 -0.65 -16.76 -5.57
C THR A 142 -1.44 -15.91 -6.56
N LYS A 143 -0.99 -15.86 -7.80
CA LYS A 143 -1.69 -15.14 -8.87
C LYS A 143 -2.73 -16.06 -9.48
N LEU A 144 -3.95 -15.57 -9.59
CA LEU A 144 -5.05 -16.24 -10.31
C LEU A 144 -5.06 -15.71 -11.75
N GLU A 145 -4.30 -16.35 -12.63
CA GLU A 145 -4.13 -15.92 -14.04
C GLU A 145 -4.44 -17.03 -15.04
N LYS A 146 -4.55 -18.27 -14.58
CA LYS A 146 -4.69 -19.44 -15.45
C LYS A 146 -6.08 -20.05 -15.38
N VAL A 147 -6.57 -20.51 -16.54
CA VAL A 147 -7.89 -21.13 -16.66
C VAL A 147 -8.07 -22.36 -15.75
N ASP A 148 -7.03 -23.18 -15.60
CA ASP A 148 -7.06 -24.33 -14.70
C ASP A 148 -7.25 -23.94 -13.22
N GLN A 149 -6.67 -22.80 -12.79
CA GLN A 149 -6.88 -22.24 -11.45
C GLN A 149 -8.33 -21.74 -11.29
N PHE A 150 -8.90 -21.11 -12.32
CA PHE A 150 -10.27 -20.61 -12.29
C PHE A 150 -11.29 -21.75 -12.19
N GLU A 151 -11.08 -22.83 -12.96
CA GLU A 151 -11.96 -24.00 -12.94
C GLU A 151 -11.85 -24.78 -11.63
N LYS A 152 -10.64 -24.97 -11.08
CA LYS A 152 -10.47 -25.57 -9.74
C LYS A 152 -11.16 -24.74 -8.66
N GLY A 153 -11.00 -23.41 -8.70
CA GLY A 153 -11.72 -22.53 -7.79
C GLY A 153 -13.24 -22.64 -7.95
N LEU A 154 -13.74 -22.84 -9.18
CA LEU A 154 -15.16 -23.00 -9.45
C LEU A 154 -15.73 -24.29 -8.85
N GLU A 155 -14.96 -25.36 -8.75
CA GLU A 155 -15.40 -26.62 -8.13
C GLU A 155 -15.83 -26.38 -6.68
N ILE A 156 -14.97 -25.78 -5.87
CA ILE A 156 -15.27 -25.49 -4.45
C ILE A 156 -16.35 -24.41 -4.29
N ILE A 157 -16.39 -23.41 -5.19
CA ILE A 157 -17.44 -22.39 -5.22
C ILE A 157 -18.83 -23.05 -5.39
N ARG A 158 -18.94 -24.04 -6.28
CA ARG A 158 -20.18 -24.80 -6.50
C ARG A 158 -20.53 -25.70 -5.33
N GLU A 159 -19.56 -26.42 -4.77
CA GLU A 159 -19.74 -27.30 -3.62
C GLU A 159 -20.31 -26.54 -2.41
N LEU A 160 -19.80 -25.35 -2.15
CA LEU A 160 -20.23 -24.51 -1.02
C LEU A 160 -21.42 -23.58 -1.34
N ASP A 161 -21.99 -23.68 -2.55
CA ASP A 161 -23.04 -22.76 -3.04
C ASP A 161 -22.68 -21.29 -2.90
N ILE A 162 -21.41 -20.95 -3.15
CA ILE A 162 -20.91 -19.57 -3.10
C ILE A 162 -21.42 -18.80 -4.32
N LYS A 163 -21.99 -17.61 -4.08
CA LYS A 163 -22.52 -16.73 -5.14
C LYS A 163 -21.54 -15.62 -5.51
N ALA A 164 -20.62 -15.30 -4.62
CA ALA A 164 -19.63 -14.26 -4.86
C ALA A 164 -18.32 -14.52 -4.15
N ILE A 165 -17.22 -14.04 -4.75
CA ILE A 165 -15.89 -13.98 -4.14
C ILE A 165 -15.52 -12.50 -3.92
N VAL A 166 -15.07 -12.17 -2.71
CA VAL A 166 -14.50 -10.87 -2.37
C VAL A 166 -12.99 -11.01 -2.25
N ILE A 167 -12.24 -10.22 -3.02
CA ILE A 167 -10.78 -10.20 -2.99
C ILE A 167 -10.31 -8.89 -2.38
N ILE A 168 -9.66 -8.98 -1.22
CA ILE A 168 -9.06 -7.86 -0.53
C ILE A 168 -7.58 -7.81 -0.92
N GLY A 169 -7.16 -6.78 -1.64
CA GLY A 169 -5.78 -6.72 -2.10
C GLY A 169 -5.38 -5.40 -2.77
N GLY A 170 -4.12 -5.33 -3.17
CA GLY A 170 -3.57 -4.19 -3.92
C GLY A 170 -3.95 -4.21 -5.41
N ASP A 171 -3.19 -3.47 -6.20
CA ASP A 171 -3.38 -3.33 -7.65
C ASP A 171 -3.36 -4.68 -8.39
N ASP A 172 -2.32 -5.50 -8.19
CA ASP A 172 -2.21 -6.82 -8.82
C ASP A 172 -3.37 -7.75 -8.43
N SER A 173 -3.76 -7.76 -7.16
CA SER A 173 -4.84 -8.62 -6.67
C SER A 173 -6.20 -8.22 -7.22
N ASN A 174 -6.46 -6.91 -7.33
CA ASN A 174 -7.69 -6.41 -7.93
C ASN A 174 -7.70 -6.53 -9.46
N THR A 175 -6.54 -6.47 -10.10
CA THR A 175 -6.41 -6.86 -11.52
C THR A 175 -6.83 -8.32 -11.72
N ASN A 176 -6.31 -9.24 -10.88
CA ASN A 176 -6.70 -10.65 -10.92
C ASN A 176 -8.19 -10.86 -10.60
N ALA A 177 -8.76 -10.06 -9.67
CA ALA A 177 -10.19 -10.07 -9.41
C ALA A 177 -11.01 -9.72 -10.65
N CYS A 178 -10.56 -8.74 -11.43
CA CYS A 178 -11.21 -8.35 -12.68
C CYS A 178 -11.11 -9.46 -13.75
N VAL A 179 -9.94 -10.09 -13.90
CA VAL A 179 -9.74 -11.22 -14.82
C VAL A 179 -10.66 -12.38 -14.45
N LEU A 180 -10.79 -12.70 -13.17
CA LEU A 180 -11.68 -13.76 -12.67
C LEU A 180 -13.15 -13.40 -12.91
N ALA A 181 -13.55 -12.13 -12.66
CA ALA A 181 -14.89 -11.63 -12.94
C ALA A 181 -15.25 -11.75 -14.43
N GLU A 182 -14.34 -11.34 -15.30
CA GLU A 182 -14.50 -11.43 -16.75
C GLU A 182 -14.68 -12.89 -17.20
N TYR A 183 -13.85 -13.79 -16.69
CA TYR A 183 -13.93 -15.21 -17.02
C TYR A 183 -15.26 -15.83 -16.61
N TYR A 184 -15.70 -15.60 -15.37
CA TYR A 184 -16.97 -16.13 -14.87
C TYR A 184 -18.17 -15.51 -15.58
N ALA A 185 -18.13 -14.23 -15.93
CA ALA A 185 -19.16 -13.56 -16.71
C ALA A 185 -19.25 -14.15 -18.15
N ALA A 186 -18.11 -14.30 -18.83
CA ALA A 186 -18.04 -14.87 -20.19
C ALA A 186 -18.58 -16.32 -20.27
N LYS A 187 -18.43 -17.07 -19.19
CA LYS A 187 -18.92 -18.45 -19.08
C LYS A 187 -20.35 -18.56 -18.52
N ASN A 188 -20.97 -17.46 -18.12
CA ASN A 188 -22.29 -17.44 -17.47
C ASN A 188 -22.37 -18.35 -16.23
N TYR A 189 -21.29 -18.40 -15.42
CA TYR A 189 -21.26 -19.25 -14.22
C TYR A 189 -22.09 -18.71 -13.05
N GLY A 190 -22.54 -17.45 -13.13
CA GLY A 190 -23.39 -16.83 -12.12
C GLY A 190 -22.65 -16.49 -10.83
N VAL A 191 -21.32 -16.47 -10.85
CA VAL A 191 -20.47 -16.10 -9.71
C VAL A 191 -19.99 -14.66 -9.87
N GLN A 192 -20.22 -13.85 -8.85
CA GLN A 192 -19.77 -12.46 -8.81
C GLN A 192 -18.37 -12.36 -8.20
N VAL A 193 -17.58 -11.37 -8.63
CA VAL A 193 -16.28 -11.06 -8.04
C VAL A 193 -16.20 -9.57 -7.72
N ILE A 194 -15.91 -9.26 -6.47
CA ILE A 194 -15.79 -7.89 -5.95
C ILE A 194 -14.40 -7.70 -5.36
N GLY A 195 -13.76 -6.56 -5.67
CA GLY A 195 -12.50 -6.15 -5.10
C GLY A 195 -12.67 -5.17 -3.92
N CYS A 196 -11.68 -5.14 -3.03
CA CYS A 196 -11.53 -4.11 -2.00
C CYS A 196 -10.11 -3.53 -2.08
N PRO A 197 -9.96 -2.19 -2.05
CA PRO A 197 -8.66 -1.52 -2.24
C PRO A 197 -7.82 -1.59 -0.96
N LYS A 198 -6.75 -2.39 -0.99
CA LYS A 198 -5.83 -2.58 0.12
C LYS A 198 -4.41 -2.26 -0.31
N THR A 199 -3.80 -1.25 0.30
CA THR A 199 -2.35 -1.05 0.33
C THR A 199 -2.00 -0.03 1.40
N ILE A 200 -0.92 -0.25 2.14
CA ILE A 200 -0.38 0.80 3.01
C ILE A 200 0.39 1.87 2.22
N ASP A 201 0.80 1.56 0.98
CA ASP A 201 1.69 2.42 0.19
C ASP A 201 1.00 3.68 -0.35
N GLY A 202 -0.34 3.73 -0.33
CA GLY A 202 -1.11 4.88 -0.82
C GLY A 202 -1.18 5.00 -2.35
N ASP A 203 -0.64 4.01 -3.07
CA ASP A 203 -0.50 4.02 -4.52
C ASP A 203 -1.72 3.49 -5.30
N LEU A 204 -2.71 2.93 -4.59
CA LEU A 204 -4.03 2.59 -5.15
C LEU A 204 -5.02 3.72 -4.84
N LYS A 205 -4.94 4.77 -5.63
CA LYS A 205 -5.65 6.03 -5.43
C LYS A 205 -6.04 6.66 -6.77
N ASN A 206 -7.22 7.25 -6.84
CA ASN A 206 -7.73 8.02 -7.98
C ASN A 206 -8.94 8.85 -7.54
N GLU A 207 -9.64 9.50 -8.48
CA GLU A 207 -10.85 10.30 -8.19
C GLU A 207 -11.97 9.55 -7.45
N GLN A 208 -12.00 8.21 -7.55
CA GLN A 208 -13.04 7.38 -6.94
C GLN A 208 -12.56 6.66 -5.67
N ILE A 209 -11.25 6.53 -5.50
CA ILE A 209 -10.59 5.93 -4.36
C ILE A 209 -9.68 7.01 -3.76
N GLU A 210 -10.19 7.74 -2.77
CA GLU A 210 -9.45 8.84 -2.12
C GLU A 210 -8.27 8.33 -1.30
N THR A 211 -8.40 7.14 -0.74
CA THR A 211 -7.36 6.43 0.00
C THR A 211 -7.58 4.93 -0.07
N SER A 212 -6.52 4.14 0.02
CA SER A 212 -6.60 2.69 0.24
C SER A 212 -6.47 2.39 1.73
N PHE A 213 -7.15 1.35 2.21
CA PHE A 213 -7.11 1.06 3.63
C PHE A 213 -5.74 0.57 4.11
N GLY A 214 -5.45 0.88 5.34
CA GLY A 214 -4.18 0.61 6.01
C GLY A 214 -3.15 1.72 5.88
N PHE A 215 -3.29 2.63 4.92
CA PHE A 215 -2.40 3.78 4.77
C PHE A 215 -2.49 4.73 5.98
N ASP A 216 -3.69 5.09 6.42
CA ASP A 216 -3.91 5.96 7.58
C ASP A 216 -3.23 5.42 8.84
N THR A 217 -3.50 4.16 9.18
CA THR A 217 -2.92 3.52 10.37
C THR A 217 -1.40 3.36 10.27
N ALA A 218 -0.89 2.90 9.12
CA ALA A 218 0.53 2.71 8.94
C ALA A 218 1.29 4.04 9.08
N CYS A 219 0.81 5.10 8.44
CA CYS A 219 1.41 6.43 8.54
C CYS A 219 1.36 6.98 9.96
N LYS A 220 0.26 6.81 10.69
CA LYS A 220 0.15 7.23 12.10
C LYS A 220 1.10 6.45 13.00
N THR A 221 1.24 5.14 12.78
CA THR A 221 2.20 4.30 13.52
C THR A 221 3.64 4.77 13.28
N TYR A 222 4.02 4.97 12.02
CA TYR A 222 5.37 5.43 11.69
C TYR A 222 5.63 6.84 12.20
N SER A 223 4.65 7.74 12.11
CA SER A 223 4.78 9.12 12.60
C SER A 223 4.95 9.18 14.12
N GLU A 224 4.28 8.32 14.88
CA GLU A 224 4.54 8.17 16.32
C GLU A 224 5.99 7.77 16.57
N LEU A 225 6.48 6.73 15.89
CA LEU A 225 7.85 6.23 16.06
C LEU A 225 8.89 7.27 15.65
N ILE A 226 8.67 7.96 14.54
CA ILE A 226 9.54 9.06 14.08
C ILE A 226 9.55 10.18 15.11
N GLY A 227 8.39 10.61 15.58
CA GLY A 227 8.28 11.66 16.61
C GLY A 227 8.99 11.29 17.91
N ASN A 228 8.95 10.02 18.33
CA ASN A 228 9.70 9.55 19.50
C ASN A 228 11.23 9.61 19.26
N ILE A 229 11.70 9.26 18.04
CA ILE A 229 13.10 9.39 17.65
C ILE A 229 13.51 10.87 17.59
N GLU A 230 12.67 11.74 17.04
CA GLU A 230 12.92 13.18 17.01
C GLU A 230 12.97 13.79 18.42
N ARG A 231 12.21 13.24 19.35
CA ARG A 231 12.29 13.62 20.76
C ARG A 231 13.66 13.25 21.36
N ASP A 232 14.14 12.02 21.10
CA ASP A 232 15.48 11.60 21.51
C ASP A 232 16.56 12.46 20.85
N CYS A 233 16.43 12.68 19.54
CA CYS A 233 17.32 13.48 18.73
C CYS A 233 17.50 14.90 19.33
N ASN A 234 16.40 15.56 19.68
CA ASN A 234 16.41 16.88 20.31
C ASN A 234 16.94 16.85 21.76
N SER A 235 16.78 15.76 22.47
CA SER A 235 17.26 15.59 23.85
C SER A 235 18.76 15.28 23.90
N ALA A 236 19.21 14.33 23.08
CA ALA A 236 20.60 13.86 23.07
C ALA A 236 21.55 14.78 22.29
N ARG A 237 21.07 15.42 21.21
CA ARG A 237 21.78 16.36 20.34
C ARG A 237 23.08 15.86 19.74
N LYS A 238 23.15 14.55 19.40
CA LYS A 238 24.42 13.93 18.98
C LYS A 238 24.33 12.96 17.82
N TYR A 239 23.13 12.57 17.35
CA TYR A 239 22.95 11.59 16.29
C TYR A 239 22.14 12.14 15.11
N TRP A 240 22.51 11.71 13.91
CA TRP A 240 21.67 11.76 12.72
C TRP A 240 20.97 10.42 12.54
N HIS A 241 19.65 10.44 12.58
CA HIS A 241 18.82 9.24 12.41
C HIS A 241 18.40 9.12 10.96
N PHE A 242 18.82 8.04 10.32
CA PHE A 242 18.42 7.68 8.96
C PHE A 242 17.29 6.67 9.07
N ILE A 243 16.09 7.06 8.66
CA ILE A 243 14.86 6.33 8.91
C ILE A 243 14.27 5.92 7.57
N LYS A 244 14.38 4.62 7.24
CA LYS A 244 13.74 4.03 6.09
C LYS A 244 12.30 3.66 6.45
N VAL A 245 11.33 4.06 5.62
CA VAL A 245 9.91 3.71 5.75
C VAL A 245 9.46 2.92 4.52
N MET A 246 8.42 2.12 4.67
CA MET A 246 7.81 1.40 3.55
C MET A 246 7.26 2.35 2.47
N GLY A 247 6.88 1.80 1.34
CA GLY A 247 6.46 2.53 0.13
C GLY A 247 7.46 2.29 -1.00
N ARG A 248 7.31 1.14 -1.70
CA ARG A 248 8.24 0.75 -2.76
C ARG A 248 8.01 1.57 -4.03
N SER A 249 6.76 1.67 -4.46
CA SER A 249 6.41 2.21 -5.77
C SER A 249 6.07 3.69 -5.76
N ALA A 250 5.92 4.29 -4.59
CA ALA A 250 5.58 5.70 -4.41
C ALA A 250 5.97 6.16 -3.01
N SER A 251 6.17 7.46 -2.83
CA SER A 251 6.66 8.06 -1.58
C SER A 251 5.56 8.65 -0.70
N HIS A 252 4.30 8.20 -0.84
CA HIS A 252 3.18 8.75 -0.07
C HIS A 252 3.37 8.59 1.44
N ILE A 253 3.87 7.44 1.92
CA ILE A 253 4.15 7.21 3.34
C ILE A 253 5.20 8.19 3.85
N ALA A 254 6.33 8.32 3.14
CA ALA A 254 7.41 9.22 3.54
C ALA A 254 6.93 10.68 3.59
N LEU A 255 6.16 11.11 2.59
CA LEU A 255 5.59 12.45 2.53
C LEU A 255 4.60 12.71 3.68
N GLU A 256 3.69 11.76 3.96
CA GLU A 256 2.75 11.88 5.07
C GLU A 256 3.46 11.96 6.41
N CYS A 257 4.44 11.10 6.66
CA CYS A 257 5.24 11.13 7.88
C CYS A 257 5.99 12.47 8.02
N ALA A 258 6.54 13.00 6.91
CA ALA A 258 7.20 14.29 6.92
C ALA A 258 6.26 15.45 7.25
N LEU A 259 5.03 15.41 6.74
CA LEU A 259 4.00 16.42 7.06
C LEU A 259 3.59 16.36 8.53
N GLN A 260 3.56 15.15 9.12
CA GLN A 260 3.16 14.97 10.52
C GLN A 260 4.28 15.27 11.52
N THR A 261 5.57 15.09 11.17
CA THR A 261 6.68 15.15 12.12
C THR A 261 7.69 16.28 11.86
N GLN A 262 7.71 16.84 10.64
CA GLN A 262 8.62 17.92 10.21
C GLN A 262 10.11 17.57 10.40
N PRO A 263 10.61 16.47 9.83
CA PRO A 263 12.00 16.06 9.90
C PRO A 263 12.93 17.06 9.20
N ASN A 264 14.23 16.98 9.45
CA ASN A 264 15.18 17.85 8.74
C ASN A 264 15.22 17.54 7.24
N ILE A 265 15.14 16.26 6.86
CA ILE A 265 15.16 15.84 5.47
C ILE A 265 14.10 14.75 5.27
N CYS A 266 13.36 14.86 4.17
CA CYS A 266 12.58 13.78 3.63
C CYS A 266 12.88 13.66 2.14
N LEU A 267 13.26 12.46 1.69
CA LEU A 267 13.42 12.17 0.27
C LEU A 267 12.04 11.80 -0.32
N VAL A 268 11.78 12.29 -1.52
CA VAL A 268 10.60 11.93 -2.32
C VAL A 268 11.09 11.34 -3.63
N SER A 269 10.83 10.07 -3.83
CA SER A 269 11.38 9.30 -4.98
C SER A 269 10.99 9.90 -6.32
N GLU A 270 9.75 10.35 -6.44
CA GLU A 270 9.21 10.98 -7.65
C GLU A 270 9.94 12.29 -8.00
N GLU A 271 10.36 13.05 -6.98
CA GLU A 271 11.17 14.26 -7.19
C GLU A 271 12.59 13.89 -7.66
N VAL A 272 13.17 12.83 -7.08
CA VAL A 272 14.49 12.31 -7.50
C VAL A 272 14.47 11.95 -8.99
N GLU A 273 13.44 11.23 -9.44
CA GLU A 273 13.29 10.87 -10.85
C GLU A 273 13.05 12.09 -11.73
N ALA A 274 12.12 12.97 -11.36
CA ALA A 274 11.77 14.15 -12.14
C ALA A 274 12.95 15.11 -12.35
N LYS A 275 13.83 15.23 -11.35
CA LYS A 275 15.05 16.03 -11.42
C LYS A 275 16.24 15.29 -12.04
N GLY A 276 16.10 14.00 -12.34
CA GLY A 276 17.19 13.17 -12.84
C GLY A 276 18.37 13.06 -11.86
N GLN A 277 18.11 13.11 -10.55
CA GLN A 277 19.17 13.13 -9.54
C GLN A 277 19.93 11.80 -9.51
N SER A 278 21.23 11.90 -9.40
CA SER A 278 22.13 10.79 -9.12
C SER A 278 22.17 10.49 -7.61
N LEU A 279 22.76 9.37 -7.26
CA LEU A 279 23.03 9.02 -5.86
C LEU A 279 23.93 10.07 -5.19
N ASP A 280 24.94 10.59 -5.92
CA ASP A 280 25.81 11.65 -5.41
C ASP A 280 25.08 12.97 -5.18
N ASP A 281 24.10 13.32 -6.01
CA ASP A 281 23.27 14.52 -5.80
C ASP A 281 22.47 14.41 -4.49
N ILE A 282 21.88 13.24 -4.22
CA ILE A 282 21.17 12.97 -2.96
C ILE A 282 22.13 13.06 -1.77
N VAL A 283 23.31 12.45 -1.87
CA VAL A 283 24.33 12.47 -0.83
C VAL A 283 24.80 13.90 -0.56
N ASN A 284 25.05 14.69 -1.61
CA ASN A 284 25.45 16.09 -1.47
C ASN A 284 24.36 16.93 -0.79
N TYR A 285 23.09 16.76 -1.19
CA TYR A 285 21.96 17.45 -0.57
C TYR A 285 21.88 17.18 0.95
N ILE A 286 22.01 15.91 1.37
CA ILE A 286 22.02 15.54 2.79
C ILE A 286 23.25 16.12 3.49
N ALA A 287 24.45 15.98 2.90
CA ALA A 287 25.70 16.46 3.49
C ALA A 287 25.71 18.00 3.68
N GLU A 288 25.15 18.74 2.75
CA GLU A 288 25.01 20.20 2.84
C GLU A 288 24.10 20.61 4.00
N ALA A 289 22.97 19.93 4.18
CA ALA A 289 22.08 20.17 5.31
C ALA A 289 22.75 19.83 6.65
N VAL A 290 23.48 18.71 6.72
CA VAL A 290 24.27 18.32 7.90
C VAL A 290 25.32 19.38 8.22
N ALA A 291 26.06 19.87 7.21
CA ALA A 291 27.10 20.88 7.38
C ALA A 291 26.53 22.23 7.83
N ALA A 292 25.40 22.66 7.25
CA ALA A 292 24.73 23.89 7.63
C ALA A 292 24.26 23.86 9.10
N ARG A 293 23.63 22.76 9.53
CA ARG A 293 23.20 22.59 10.93
C ARG A 293 24.39 22.53 11.90
N ALA A 294 25.47 21.87 11.49
CA ALA A 294 26.69 21.82 12.31
C ALA A 294 27.35 23.19 12.50
N ALA A 295 27.27 24.07 11.50
CA ALA A 295 27.75 25.45 11.61
C ALA A 295 27.01 26.25 12.70
N ASP A 296 25.74 25.92 12.95
CA ASP A 296 24.92 26.48 14.03
C ASP A 296 25.02 25.66 15.35
N GLY A 297 25.98 24.73 15.44
CA GLY A 297 26.21 23.88 16.61
C GLY A 297 25.27 22.66 16.73
N ASN A 298 24.42 22.39 15.75
CA ASN A 298 23.44 21.32 15.76
C ASN A 298 23.99 20.09 15.00
N ASN A 299 24.64 19.16 15.71
CA ASN A 299 25.21 17.92 15.16
C ASN A 299 24.22 16.76 15.21
N PHE A 300 22.95 17.01 14.97
CA PHE A 300 21.87 16.02 15.05
C PHE A 300 20.76 16.35 14.03
N GLY A 301 19.99 15.34 13.69
CA GLY A 301 18.85 15.50 12.78
C GLY A 301 18.22 14.18 12.38
N THR A 302 17.18 14.27 11.56
CA THR A 302 16.44 13.13 11.03
C THR A 302 16.34 13.19 9.51
N VAL A 303 16.48 12.03 8.87
CA VAL A 303 16.35 11.84 7.41
C VAL A 303 15.35 10.72 7.17
N ILE A 304 14.20 11.04 6.58
CA ILE A 304 13.19 10.05 6.16
C ILE A 304 13.49 9.62 4.72
N ILE A 305 13.51 8.30 4.51
CA ILE A 305 13.92 7.66 3.26
C ILE A 305 12.83 6.67 2.84
N PRO A 306 12.13 6.87 1.70
CA PRO A 306 11.25 5.85 1.16
C PRO A 306 12.08 4.65 0.68
N GLU A 307 11.61 3.42 0.99
CA GLU A 307 12.37 2.20 0.65
C GLU A 307 12.66 2.06 -0.85
N GLY A 308 11.78 2.61 -1.68
CA GLY A 308 11.89 2.53 -3.14
C GLY A 308 12.78 3.57 -3.80
N VAL A 309 13.33 4.54 -3.07
CA VAL A 309 14.06 5.69 -3.67
C VAL A 309 15.15 5.28 -4.64
N ILE A 310 15.82 4.16 -4.39
CA ILE A 310 16.92 3.67 -5.22
C ILE A 310 16.46 3.28 -6.65
N GLU A 311 15.23 2.81 -6.80
CA GLU A 311 14.62 2.47 -8.10
C GLU A 311 14.25 3.72 -8.92
N PHE A 312 14.19 4.89 -8.30
CA PHE A 312 13.88 6.16 -8.95
C PHE A 312 15.13 6.95 -9.39
N ILE A 313 16.33 6.49 -9.01
CA ILE A 313 17.59 7.05 -9.51
C ILE A 313 17.81 6.51 -10.94
N PRO A 314 17.84 7.37 -12.00
CA PRO A 314 17.78 6.90 -13.39
C PRO A 314 18.86 5.89 -13.76
N ALA A 315 20.11 6.08 -13.30
CA ALA A 315 21.21 5.15 -13.57
C ALA A 315 21.00 3.79 -12.89
N ILE A 316 20.51 3.79 -11.64
CA ILE A 316 20.25 2.55 -10.89
C ILE A 316 19.00 1.84 -11.46
N LYS A 317 17.98 2.58 -11.87
CA LYS A 317 16.79 2.04 -12.54
C LYS A 317 17.15 1.25 -13.80
N LYS A 318 18.05 1.80 -14.64
CA LYS A 318 18.57 1.09 -15.83
C LYS A 318 19.36 -0.15 -15.45
N LEU A 319 20.21 -0.06 -14.43
CA LEU A 319 20.98 -1.19 -13.91
C LEU A 319 20.05 -2.30 -13.42
N ILE A 320 19.04 -1.98 -12.60
CA ILE A 320 18.07 -2.94 -12.07
C ILE A 320 17.31 -3.64 -13.20
N ALA A 321 16.87 -2.89 -14.22
CA ALA A 321 16.19 -3.46 -15.37
C ALA A 321 17.08 -4.49 -16.09
N GLN A 322 18.36 -4.16 -16.36
CA GLN A 322 19.27 -5.09 -16.99
C GLN A 322 19.62 -6.28 -16.09
N LEU A 323 19.79 -6.09 -14.79
CA LEU A 323 19.98 -7.18 -13.84
C LEU A 323 18.79 -8.16 -13.82
N ASN A 324 17.56 -7.63 -13.90
CA ASN A 324 16.37 -8.47 -13.98
C ASN A 324 16.38 -9.34 -15.25
N ASP A 325 16.74 -8.76 -16.39
CA ASP A 325 16.83 -9.50 -17.67
C ASP A 325 17.95 -10.55 -17.65
N VAL A 326 19.14 -10.17 -17.20
CA VAL A 326 20.33 -11.07 -17.16
C VAL A 326 20.12 -12.24 -16.20
N LEU A 327 19.59 -11.98 -15.01
CA LEU A 327 19.38 -13.02 -13.99
C LEU A 327 18.12 -13.88 -14.23
N ALA A 328 17.28 -13.50 -15.20
CA ALA A 328 16.19 -14.35 -15.69
C ALA A 328 16.65 -15.41 -16.70
N LEU A 329 17.87 -15.30 -17.25
CA LEU A 329 18.42 -16.25 -18.18
C LEU A 329 18.53 -17.66 -17.56
N PRO A 330 18.29 -18.74 -18.34
CA PRO A 330 18.38 -20.12 -17.84
C PRO A 330 19.72 -20.41 -17.17
N GLU A 331 20.82 -19.96 -17.77
CA GLU A 331 22.19 -20.18 -17.30
C GLU A 331 22.42 -19.57 -15.90
N ALA A 332 21.80 -18.44 -15.60
CA ALA A 332 21.88 -17.80 -14.29
C ALA A 332 21.20 -18.60 -13.18
N LYS A 333 20.25 -19.48 -13.53
CA LYS A 333 19.51 -20.31 -12.57
C LYS A 333 20.24 -21.62 -12.21
N GLU A 334 21.22 -22.01 -13.03
CA GLU A 334 21.95 -23.26 -12.87
C GLU A 334 23.25 -23.10 -12.05
N ILE A 335 23.67 -21.87 -11.77
CA ILE A 335 24.90 -21.55 -11.03
C ILE A 335 24.62 -21.16 -9.58
N SER A 336 25.63 -21.22 -8.74
CA SER A 336 25.54 -20.85 -7.34
C SER A 336 25.26 -19.35 -7.15
N ARG A 337 24.73 -18.99 -5.99
CA ARG A 337 24.39 -17.62 -5.65
C ARG A 337 25.60 -16.65 -5.72
N ASP A 338 26.78 -17.12 -5.37
CA ASP A 338 28.01 -16.32 -5.46
C ASP A 338 28.46 -16.12 -6.90
N GLU A 339 28.34 -17.14 -7.74
CA GLU A 339 28.66 -17.08 -9.17
C GLU A 339 27.68 -16.19 -9.94
N GLN A 340 26.42 -16.03 -9.47
CA GLN A 340 25.44 -15.13 -10.09
C GLN A 340 25.90 -13.67 -10.12
N VAL A 341 26.67 -13.21 -9.13
CA VAL A 341 27.22 -11.84 -9.12
C VAL A 341 28.22 -11.63 -10.26
N ASP A 342 29.13 -12.59 -10.46
CA ASP A 342 30.13 -12.51 -11.52
C ASP A 342 29.51 -12.75 -12.90
N PHE A 343 28.52 -13.62 -12.98
CA PHE A 343 27.71 -13.82 -14.18
C PHE A 343 26.98 -12.49 -14.56
N ALA A 344 26.34 -11.83 -13.61
CA ALA A 344 25.68 -10.56 -13.83
C ALA A 344 26.69 -9.52 -14.38
N LYS A 345 27.85 -9.35 -13.72
CA LYS A 345 28.89 -8.41 -14.17
C LYS A 345 29.35 -8.66 -15.61
N SER A 346 29.48 -9.92 -16.01
CA SER A 346 29.94 -10.28 -17.35
C SER A 346 28.94 -10.02 -18.47
N HIS A 347 27.63 -9.84 -18.10
CA HIS A 347 26.54 -9.61 -19.04
C HIS A 347 25.98 -8.17 -18.99
N LEU A 348 26.45 -7.34 -18.05
CA LEU A 348 26.05 -5.93 -17.99
C LEU A 348 26.70 -5.13 -19.13
N SER A 349 25.98 -4.12 -19.64
CA SER A 349 26.58 -3.10 -20.50
C SER A 349 27.69 -2.36 -19.78
N ALA A 350 28.63 -1.75 -20.52
CA ALA A 350 29.71 -0.98 -19.92
C ALA A 350 29.22 0.15 -18.99
N GLU A 351 28.12 0.82 -19.37
CA GLU A 351 27.47 1.87 -18.55
C GLU A 351 26.96 1.29 -17.23
N ASN A 352 26.17 0.21 -17.28
CA ASN A 352 25.58 -0.40 -16.09
C ASN A 352 26.64 -1.10 -15.22
N LEU A 353 27.68 -1.67 -15.81
CA LEU A 353 28.82 -2.23 -15.06
C LEU A 353 29.56 -1.14 -14.28
N ALA A 354 29.75 0.05 -14.87
CA ALA A 354 30.35 1.19 -14.17
C ALA A 354 29.48 1.62 -12.97
N VAL A 355 28.17 1.71 -13.14
CA VAL A 355 27.23 2.01 -12.05
C VAL A 355 27.30 0.92 -10.98
N PHE A 356 27.23 -0.36 -11.37
CA PHE A 356 27.31 -1.49 -10.43
C PHE A 356 28.59 -1.45 -9.58
N ASN A 357 29.74 -1.17 -10.21
CA ASN A 357 31.04 -1.09 -9.53
C ASN A 357 31.21 0.17 -8.67
N SER A 358 30.43 1.22 -8.89
CA SER A 358 30.45 2.44 -8.07
C SER A 358 29.67 2.29 -6.75
N LEU A 359 28.78 1.31 -6.66
CA LEU A 359 28.01 1.03 -5.45
C LEU A 359 28.87 0.34 -4.39
N PRO A 360 28.59 0.55 -3.09
CA PRO A 360 29.16 -0.28 -2.04
C PRO A 360 28.91 -1.78 -2.31
N VAL A 361 29.92 -2.59 -2.05
CA VAL A 361 29.91 -4.04 -2.38
C VAL A 361 28.67 -4.75 -1.83
N GLY A 362 28.25 -4.42 -0.60
CA GLY A 362 27.05 -4.99 0.02
C GLY A 362 25.78 -4.68 -0.77
N VAL A 363 25.60 -3.43 -1.20
CA VAL A 363 24.43 -2.99 -1.97
C VAL A 363 24.43 -3.58 -3.37
N ALA A 364 25.57 -3.56 -4.06
CA ALA A 364 25.70 -4.18 -5.38
C ALA A 364 25.33 -5.68 -5.32
N ARG A 365 25.78 -6.37 -4.27
CA ARG A 365 25.46 -7.77 -4.01
C ARG A 365 23.97 -7.97 -3.71
N GLN A 366 23.34 -7.12 -2.91
CA GLN A 366 21.90 -7.16 -2.65
C GLN A 366 21.09 -6.97 -3.94
N LEU A 367 21.46 -6.00 -4.78
CA LEU A 367 20.81 -5.79 -6.09
C LEU A 367 20.88 -7.01 -7.00
N ALA A 368 21.96 -7.77 -6.95
CA ALA A 368 22.14 -8.98 -7.76
C ALA A 368 21.41 -10.20 -7.17
N LEU A 369 21.37 -10.36 -5.85
CA LEU A 369 21.02 -11.63 -5.20
C LEU A 369 19.66 -11.65 -4.52
N ASP A 370 19.18 -10.50 -4.01
CA ASP A 370 17.93 -10.45 -3.26
C ASP A 370 16.76 -10.22 -4.21
N ARG A 371 16.08 -11.33 -4.53
CA ARG A 371 14.99 -11.40 -5.51
C ARG A 371 13.66 -11.76 -4.86
N ASP A 372 12.59 -11.15 -5.35
CA ASP A 372 11.25 -11.57 -5.00
C ASP A 372 10.88 -12.91 -5.70
N PRO A 373 9.77 -13.56 -5.34
CA PRO A 373 9.33 -14.79 -5.99
C PRO A 373 9.08 -14.66 -7.50
N HIS A 374 9.04 -13.45 -8.03
CA HIS A 374 8.86 -13.13 -9.45
C HIS A 374 10.18 -12.86 -10.18
N GLY A 375 11.31 -12.92 -9.45
CA GLY A 375 12.66 -12.69 -10.00
C GLY A 375 13.08 -11.23 -10.08
N ASN A 376 12.28 -10.28 -9.57
CA ASN A 376 12.66 -8.86 -9.50
C ASN A 376 13.51 -8.59 -8.25
N VAL A 377 14.32 -7.52 -8.29
CA VAL A 377 15.05 -7.05 -7.11
C VAL A 377 14.10 -6.82 -5.94
N GLN A 378 14.40 -7.39 -4.79
CA GLN A 378 13.63 -7.16 -3.56
C GLN A 378 14.15 -5.92 -2.84
N VAL A 379 13.70 -4.75 -3.29
CA VAL A 379 14.21 -3.43 -2.87
C VAL A 379 14.09 -3.19 -1.37
N SER A 380 13.04 -3.72 -0.73
CA SER A 380 12.86 -3.60 0.73
C SER A 380 14.01 -4.18 1.56
N LEU A 381 14.74 -5.15 1.02
CA LEU A 381 15.93 -5.74 1.68
C LEU A 381 17.18 -4.88 1.54
N ILE A 382 17.19 -3.91 0.62
CA ILE A 382 18.35 -3.04 0.43
C ILE A 382 18.41 -2.06 1.60
N GLU A 383 19.52 -2.05 2.31
CA GLU A 383 19.77 -1.17 3.46
C GLU A 383 20.12 0.25 2.99
N THR A 384 19.19 0.90 2.29
CA THR A 384 19.36 2.24 1.70
C THR A 384 19.71 3.29 2.75
N GLU A 385 19.19 3.16 3.97
CA GLU A 385 19.48 4.03 5.11
C GLU A 385 20.96 3.97 5.53
N LYS A 386 21.56 2.78 5.47
CA LYS A 386 22.98 2.59 5.75
C LYS A 386 23.84 3.09 4.60
N LEU A 387 23.47 2.73 3.36
CA LEU A 387 24.12 3.21 2.15
C LEU A 387 24.27 4.74 2.17
N LEU A 388 23.17 5.44 2.32
CA LEU A 388 23.17 6.92 2.31
C LEU A 388 24.00 7.48 3.46
N SER A 389 23.87 6.96 4.67
CA SER A 389 24.60 7.45 5.83
C SER A 389 26.12 7.27 5.68
N GLU A 390 26.59 6.13 5.13
CA GLU A 390 28.00 5.88 4.87
C GLU A 390 28.56 6.83 3.79
N MET A 391 27.82 7.03 2.71
CA MET A 391 28.23 7.94 1.63
C MET A 391 28.23 9.40 2.10
N VAL A 392 27.24 9.81 2.89
CA VAL A 392 27.21 11.16 3.51
C VAL A 392 28.41 11.34 4.43
N GLY A 393 28.75 10.34 5.26
CA GLY A 393 29.93 10.39 6.11
C GLY A 393 31.22 10.64 5.31
N LYS A 394 31.43 9.88 4.23
CA LYS A 394 32.60 10.06 3.31
C LYS A 394 32.61 11.45 2.68
N ARG A 395 31.43 11.97 2.29
CA ARG A 395 31.32 13.31 1.73
C ARG A 395 31.65 14.40 2.75
N LEU A 396 31.19 14.25 3.99
CA LEU A 396 31.50 15.16 5.09
C LEU A 396 32.99 15.14 5.44
N ASP A 397 33.67 14.00 5.36
CA ASP A 397 35.14 13.90 5.54
C ASP A 397 35.89 14.70 4.44
N GLN A 398 35.39 14.69 3.20
CA GLN A 398 35.93 15.51 2.12
C GLN A 398 35.71 17.00 2.42
N LEU A 399 34.47 17.40 2.77
CA LEU A 399 34.14 18.78 3.14
C LEU A 399 34.96 19.26 4.34
N LYS A 400 35.30 18.40 5.28
CA LYS A 400 36.18 18.71 6.41
C LYS A 400 37.59 19.00 5.95
N LYS A 401 38.15 18.23 5.03
CA LYS A 401 39.46 18.50 4.43
C LYS A 401 39.49 19.79 3.64
N GLU A 402 38.38 20.19 3.03
CA GLU A 402 38.20 21.44 2.31
C GLU A 402 37.94 22.66 3.25
N GLY A 403 37.82 22.43 4.57
CA GLY A 403 37.50 23.47 5.53
C GLY A 403 36.03 23.94 5.51
N LYS A 404 35.15 23.19 4.83
CA LYS A 404 33.73 23.52 4.65
C LYS A 404 32.80 22.86 5.67
N TYR A 405 33.30 21.92 6.47
CA TYR A 405 32.55 21.23 7.51
C TYR A 405 33.36 21.18 8.80
N VAL A 406 32.73 21.68 9.86
CA VAL A 406 33.29 21.62 11.23
C VAL A 406 32.19 21.07 12.13
N GLY A 407 32.19 19.77 12.32
CA GLY A 407 31.15 19.10 13.10
C GLY A 407 31.50 17.66 13.47
N LYS A 408 30.56 17.01 14.15
CA LYS A 408 30.59 15.59 14.45
C LYS A 408 29.42 14.92 13.74
N PHE A 409 29.68 13.83 13.05
CA PHE A 409 28.66 13.05 12.37
C PHE A 409 28.65 11.63 12.92
N SER A 410 27.60 11.29 13.65
CA SER A 410 27.34 9.94 14.15
C SER A 410 25.92 9.56 13.78
N THR A 411 25.70 8.34 13.35
CA THR A 411 24.43 7.89 12.75
C THR A 411 23.76 6.79 13.54
N GLN A 412 22.44 6.78 13.47
CA GLN A 412 21.57 5.68 13.87
C GLN A 412 20.67 5.32 12.69
N HIS A 413 20.35 4.03 12.53
CA HIS A 413 19.58 3.53 11.41
C HIS A 413 18.31 2.86 11.91
N HIS A 414 17.20 3.13 11.20
CA HIS A 414 15.90 2.57 11.52
C HIS A 414 15.21 2.12 10.23
N PHE A 415 14.46 1.02 10.32
CA PHE A 415 13.52 0.61 9.28
C PHE A 415 12.17 0.37 9.93
N PHE A 416 11.17 1.16 9.55
CA PHE A 416 9.79 0.98 9.98
C PHE A 416 9.01 0.27 8.89
N GLY A 417 8.56 -0.93 9.19
CA GLY A 417 7.99 -1.85 8.23
C GLY A 417 6.74 -2.56 8.74
N TYR A 418 6.91 -3.78 9.21
CA TYR A 418 5.80 -4.66 9.56
C TYR A 418 5.00 -4.20 10.78
N GLU A 419 5.56 -3.42 11.68
CA GLU A 419 4.86 -2.81 12.81
C GLU A 419 3.69 -1.94 12.36
N GLY A 420 3.83 -1.17 11.28
CA GLY A 420 2.74 -0.40 10.67
C GLY A 420 1.76 -1.29 9.89
N ARG A 421 2.25 -2.36 9.24
CA ARG A 421 1.39 -3.30 8.50
C ARG A 421 0.44 -4.09 9.39
N CYS A 422 0.82 -4.34 10.64
CA CYS A 422 0.10 -5.22 11.54
C CYS A 422 -0.49 -4.49 12.76
N ALA A 423 -0.38 -3.18 12.81
CA ALA A 423 -0.98 -2.38 13.87
C ALA A 423 -2.51 -2.55 13.92
N ALA A 424 -3.09 -2.39 15.11
CA ALA A 424 -4.54 -2.27 15.22
C ALA A 424 -5.02 -1.05 14.42
N PRO A 425 -6.13 -1.16 13.66
CA PRO A 425 -6.57 -0.06 12.81
C PRO A 425 -6.92 1.19 13.62
N SER A 426 -6.54 2.36 13.11
CA SER A 426 -7.07 3.63 13.61
C SER A 426 -8.60 3.66 13.52
N ASN A 427 -9.25 4.59 14.20
CA ASN A 427 -10.70 4.73 14.06
C ASN A 427 -11.09 4.98 12.60
N PHE A 428 -10.31 5.80 11.88
CA PHE A 428 -10.54 6.03 10.45
C PHE A 428 -10.50 4.72 9.65
N ASP A 429 -9.43 3.93 9.75
CA ASP A 429 -9.34 2.65 9.03
C ASP A 429 -10.36 1.63 9.52
N ALA A 430 -10.73 1.63 10.81
CA ALA A 430 -11.75 0.75 11.33
C ALA A 430 -13.12 1.04 10.69
N ASP A 431 -13.52 2.30 10.62
CA ASP A 431 -14.77 2.75 10.01
C ASP A 431 -14.75 2.53 8.49
N TYR A 432 -13.65 2.94 7.84
CA TYR A 432 -13.47 2.82 6.39
C TYR A 432 -13.51 1.36 5.92
N CYS A 433 -12.77 0.48 6.58
CA CYS A 433 -12.74 -0.95 6.23
C CYS A 433 -14.09 -1.64 6.47
N TYR A 434 -14.75 -1.31 7.57
CA TYR A 434 -16.09 -1.83 7.85
C TYR A 434 -17.10 -1.37 6.80
N ALA A 435 -17.03 -0.10 6.39
CA ALA A 435 -17.84 0.43 5.30
C ALA A 435 -17.52 -0.22 3.94
N LEU A 436 -16.25 -0.52 3.63
CA LEU A 436 -15.85 -1.26 2.42
C LEU A 436 -16.43 -2.68 2.40
N GLY A 437 -16.35 -3.41 3.51
CA GLY A 437 -16.94 -4.75 3.64
C GLY A 437 -18.46 -4.73 3.48
N THR A 438 -19.13 -3.76 4.11
CA THR A 438 -20.58 -3.53 3.96
C THR A 438 -20.94 -3.18 2.52
N SER A 439 -20.13 -2.34 1.85
CA SER A 439 -20.31 -1.97 0.43
C SER A 439 -20.15 -3.18 -0.49
N ALA A 440 -19.18 -4.05 -0.24
CA ALA A 440 -18.98 -5.29 -1.01
C ALA A 440 -20.22 -6.19 -0.91
N ALA A 441 -20.78 -6.38 0.29
CA ALA A 441 -22.03 -7.12 0.48
C ALA A 441 -23.20 -6.50 -0.31
N GLN A 442 -23.31 -5.18 -0.34
CA GLN A 442 -24.37 -4.50 -1.08
C GLN A 442 -24.17 -4.59 -2.61
N LEU A 443 -22.93 -4.53 -3.10
CA LEU A 443 -22.64 -4.77 -4.53
C LEU A 443 -23.08 -6.18 -4.93
N ILE A 444 -22.77 -7.20 -4.11
CA ILE A 444 -23.19 -8.58 -4.34
C ILE A 444 -24.73 -8.69 -4.34
N ALA A 445 -25.39 -8.16 -3.33
CA ALA A 445 -26.84 -8.21 -3.20
C ALA A 445 -27.56 -7.54 -4.39
N ASN A 446 -26.93 -6.55 -5.03
CA ASN A 446 -27.45 -5.86 -6.20
C ASN A 446 -26.88 -6.41 -7.55
N GLY A 447 -26.32 -7.62 -7.55
CA GLY A 447 -25.93 -8.34 -8.76
C GLY A 447 -24.70 -7.78 -9.49
N LYS A 448 -23.85 -7.02 -8.81
CA LYS A 448 -22.65 -6.41 -9.43
C LYS A 448 -21.47 -7.39 -9.43
N THR A 449 -20.67 -7.37 -10.49
CA THR A 449 -19.43 -8.14 -10.64
C THR A 449 -18.38 -7.32 -11.39
N GLY A 450 -17.08 -7.54 -11.11
CA GLY A 450 -16.00 -6.75 -11.71
C GLY A 450 -15.88 -5.33 -11.13
N TYR A 451 -16.48 -5.12 -9.97
CA TYR A 451 -16.42 -3.85 -9.23
C TYR A 451 -15.43 -3.91 -8.08
N MET A 452 -14.87 -2.76 -7.76
CA MET A 452 -14.19 -2.50 -6.49
C MET A 452 -15.13 -1.70 -5.59
N ALA A 453 -15.28 -2.12 -4.33
CA ALA A 453 -15.99 -1.35 -3.33
C ALA A 453 -15.23 -0.06 -3.02
N VAL A 454 -15.94 1.05 -2.93
CA VAL A 454 -15.35 2.37 -2.68
C VAL A 454 -16.18 3.15 -1.67
N VAL A 455 -15.49 4.05 -0.96
CA VAL A 455 -16.08 5.03 -0.05
C VAL A 455 -15.36 6.36 -0.29
N LYS A 456 -16.13 7.42 -0.50
CA LYS A 456 -15.64 8.78 -0.81
C LYS A 456 -16.12 9.79 0.23
N ASN A 457 -15.63 11.03 0.11
CA ASN A 457 -15.90 12.14 1.04
C ASN A 457 -15.36 11.83 2.44
N THR A 458 -14.18 11.17 2.48
CA THR A 458 -13.62 10.57 3.70
C THR A 458 -12.99 11.58 4.65
N THR A 459 -12.89 12.85 4.27
CA THR A 459 -12.55 13.97 5.18
C THR A 459 -13.73 14.46 6.01
N ALA A 460 -14.96 14.08 5.63
CA ALA A 460 -16.17 14.36 6.40
C ALA A 460 -16.39 13.29 7.49
N PRO A 461 -17.29 13.54 8.48
CA PRO A 461 -17.73 12.48 9.39
C PRO A 461 -18.28 11.25 8.64
N ALA A 462 -18.05 10.05 9.18
CA ALA A 462 -18.34 8.78 8.49
C ALA A 462 -19.80 8.64 8.01
N GLU A 463 -20.75 9.22 8.72
CA GLU A 463 -22.17 9.22 8.34
C GLU A 463 -22.45 9.99 7.04
N GLN A 464 -21.54 10.89 6.64
CA GLN A 464 -21.62 11.69 5.41
C GLN A 464 -20.80 11.09 4.26
N TRP A 465 -20.11 9.98 4.47
CA TRP A 465 -19.37 9.33 3.41
C TRP A 465 -20.30 8.79 2.34
N ILE A 466 -19.79 8.70 1.11
CA ILE A 466 -20.50 8.22 -0.07
C ILE A 466 -19.96 6.84 -0.41
N ALA A 467 -20.74 5.82 -0.20
CA ALA A 467 -20.38 4.44 -0.47
C ALA A 467 -20.93 3.97 -1.82
N GLY A 468 -20.21 3.07 -2.49
CA GLY A 468 -20.61 2.54 -3.78
C GLY A 468 -19.60 1.55 -4.34
N GLY A 469 -19.51 1.52 -5.67
CA GLY A 469 -18.58 0.68 -6.40
C GLY A 469 -18.13 1.30 -7.71
N VAL A 470 -16.90 0.98 -8.11
CA VAL A 470 -16.34 1.41 -9.38
C VAL A 470 -15.90 0.19 -10.20
N PRO A 471 -16.12 0.16 -11.53
CA PRO A 471 -15.62 -0.91 -12.37
C PRO A 471 -14.09 -0.94 -12.30
N ILE A 472 -13.52 -2.12 -12.04
CA ILE A 472 -12.05 -2.24 -11.92
C ILE A 472 -11.38 -1.86 -13.25
N THR A 473 -12.01 -2.17 -14.39
CA THR A 473 -11.48 -1.85 -15.72
C THR A 473 -11.27 -0.35 -15.96
N MET A 474 -12.02 0.54 -15.27
CA MET A 474 -11.81 1.99 -15.45
C MET A 474 -10.46 2.48 -14.95
N MET A 475 -9.82 1.73 -14.04
CA MET A 475 -8.53 2.08 -13.43
C MET A 475 -7.33 1.49 -14.18
N MET A 476 -7.57 0.74 -15.27
CA MET A 476 -6.54 -0.04 -15.97
C MET A 476 -5.88 0.71 -17.13
N ASN A 477 -4.65 0.32 -17.38
CA ASN A 477 -3.88 0.55 -18.59
C ASN A 477 -3.05 -0.70 -18.93
N MET A 478 -2.35 -0.70 -20.07
CA MET A 478 -1.43 -1.76 -20.43
C MET A 478 0.00 -1.41 -19.99
N GLU A 479 0.68 -2.32 -19.35
CA GLU A 479 2.10 -2.18 -18.99
C GLU A 479 2.91 -3.39 -19.44
N LYS A 480 4.17 -3.15 -19.82
CA LYS A 480 5.10 -4.24 -20.14
C LYS A 480 5.60 -4.87 -18.84
N ARG A 481 5.24 -6.13 -18.60
CA ARG A 481 5.69 -6.92 -17.44
C ARG A 481 6.25 -8.26 -17.91
N ALA A 482 7.47 -8.58 -17.48
CA ALA A 482 8.18 -9.81 -17.91
C ALA A 482 8.19 -10.02 -19.44
N GLY A 483 8.34 -8.93 -20.21
CA GLY A 483 8.40 -8.97 -21.67
C GLY A 483 7.05 -8.91 -22.41
N GLU A 484 5.92 -9.08 -21.72
CA GLU A 484 4.58 -9.09 -22.26
C GLU A 484 3.77 -7.84 -21.85
N MET A 485 2.87 -7.38 -22.71
CA MET A 485 1.90 -6.33 -22.38
C MET A 485 0.75 -6.94 -21.58
N LYS A 486 0.56 -6.45 -20.34
CA LYS A 486 -0.47 -6.94 -19.42
C LYS A 486 -1.35 -5.80 -18.93
N PRO A 487 -2.66 -6.05 -18.72
CA PRO A 487 -3.54 -5.09 -18.07
C PRO A 487 -3.16 -4.98 -16.60
N VAL A 488 -3.06 -3.76 -16.11
CA VAL A 488 -2.76 -3.46 -14.70
C VAL A 488 -3.56 -2.26 -14.23
N ILE A 489 -3.89 -2.21 -12.95
CA ILE A 489 -4.41 -0.99 -12.33
C ILE A 489 -3.27 0.03 -12.26
N ARG A 490 -3.52 1.23 -12.76
CA ARG A 490 -2.53 2.32 -12.75
C ARG A 490 -2.23 2.74 -11.31
N LYS A 491 -0.95 2.78 -10.97
CA LYS A 491 -0.49 3.27 -9.67
C LYS A 491 -0.50 4.79 -9.61
N ALA A 492 -0.91 5.32 -8.46
CA ALA A 492 -0.81 6.74 -8.16
C ALA A 492 0.56 7.04 -7.55
N LEU A 493 1.31 7.91 -8.20
CA LEU A 493 2.56 8.47 -7.69
C LEU A 493 2.29 9.75 -6.91
N VAL A 494 3.26 10.22 -6.11
CA VAL A 494 3.18 11.54 -5.51
C VAL A 494 3.20 12.59 -6.63
N GLU A 495 2.16 13.40 -6.70
CA GLU A 495 2.05 14.51 -7.65
C GLU A 495 2.87 15.70 -7.14
N LEU A 496 3.94 16.05 -7.87
CA LEU A 496 4.84 17.14 -7.48
C LEU A 496 4.20 18.53 -7.61
N ASP A 497 3.11 18.65 -8.33
CA ASP A 497 2.25 19.83 -8.41
C ASP A 497 1.00 19.73 -7.51
N GLY A 498 0.82 18.61 -6.82
CA GLY A 498 -0.26 18.39 -5.86
C GLY A 498 -0.09 19.17 -4.56
N ALA A 499 -1.18 19.41 -3.85
CA ALA A 499 -1.20 20.20 -2.63
C ALA A 499 -0.30 19.63 -1.50
N PRO A 500 -0.25 18.30 -1.24
CA PRO A 500 0.62 17.75 -0.21
C PRO A 500 2.10 18.03 -0.47
N PHE A 501 2.56 17.78 -1.70
CA PHE A 501 3.97 18.01 -2.04
C PHE A 501 4.30 19.50 -2.04
N LYS A 502 3.43 20.37 -2.56
CA LYS A 502 3.63 21.84 -2.50
C LYS A 502 3.73 22.34 -1.07
N HIS A 503 2.90 21.82 -0.17
CA HIS A 503 2.99 22.18 1.25
C HIS A 503 4.35 21.77 1.84
N PHE A 504 4.78 20.53 1.61
CA PHE A 504 6.11 20.05 2.01
C PHE A 504 7.23 20.91 1.41
N ALA A 505 7.21 21.16 0.10
CA ALA A 505 8.23 21.91 -0.61
C ALA A 505 8.37 23.36 -0.10
N ALA A 506 7.26 23.99 0.32
CA ALA A 506 7.27 25.34 0.89
C ALA A 506 7.92 25.42 2.27
N HIS A 507 7.99 24.31 3.01
CA HIS A 507 8.47 24.32 4.40
C HIS A 507 9.82 23.62 4.60
N ARG A 508 10.20 22.69 3.73
CA ARG A 508 11.36 21.79 3.91
C ARG A 508 12.70 22.53 4.09
N GLU A 509 12.89 23.68 3.46
CA GLU A 509 14.13 24.48 3.62
C GLU A 509 14.30 24.99 5.05
N LYS A 510 13.19 25.36 5.69
CA LYS A 510 13.19 25.72 7.11
C LYS A 510 13.45 24.51 7.98
N TRP A 511 12.76 23.38 7.70
CA TRP A 511 12.93 22.15 8.47
C TRP A 511 14.35 21.59 8.38
N ALA A 512 14.99 21.72 7.20
CA ALA A 512 16.38 21.30 7.01
C ALA A 512 17.38 22.02 7.93
N LYS A 513 17.13 23.28 8.22
CA LYS A 513 18.05 24.16 9.00
C LYS A 513 17.67 24.22 10.47
N GLU A 514 16.39 24.30 10.77
CA GLU A 514 15.85 24.47 12.12
C GLU A 514 15.38 23.16 12.73
N THR A 515 15.18 23.13 14.04
CA THR A 515 14.54 22.01 14.73
C THR A 515 13.05 22.32 14.87
N CYS A 516 12.28 21.86 13.88
CA CYS A 516 10.84 22.13 13.75
C CYS A 516 9.97 20.92 14.16
N TYR A 517 10.53 19.94 14.81
CA TYR A 517 9.90 18.63 15.08
C TYR A 517 8.52 18.74 15.72
N VAL A 518 7.60 17.90 15.21
CA VAL A 518 6.29 17.68 15.79
C VAL A 518 6.24 16.25 16.32
N TYR A 519 5.69 16.09 17.50
CA TYR A 519 5.60 14.81 18.20
C TYR A 519 4.14 14.36 18.25
N PRO A 520 3.63 13.58 17.26
CA PRO A 520 2.22 13.26 17.17
C PRO A 520 1.67 12.45 18.35
N GLY A 521 2.53 11.61 18.95
CA GLY A 521 2.11 10.67 19.98
C GLY A 521 1.40 9.45 19.40
N PRO A 522 0.87 8.56 20.27
CA PRO A 522 0.25 7.32 19.86
C PRO A 522 -1.08 7.52 19.13
N ILE A 523 -1.48 6.50 18.36
CA ILE A 523 -2.80 6.46 17.76
C ILE A 523 -3.86 6.57 18.85
N GLN A 524 -4.77 7.54 18.71
CA GLN A 524 -5.81 7.81 19.68
C GLN A 524 -7.13 7.15 19.24
N TYR A 525 -7.70 6.30 20.09
CA TYR A 525 -8.97 5.60 19.82
C TYR A 525 -10.17 6.22 20.51
N TRP A 526 -9.96 6.98 21.56
CA TRP A 526 -11.01 7.62 22.36
C TRP A 526 -10.69 9.10 22.57
N GLY A 527 -11.71 9.90 22.45
CA GLY A 527 -11.62 11.34 22.64
C GLY A 527 -12.50 12.11 21.66
N PRO A 528 -12.27 13.42 21.54
CA PRO A 528 -12.98 14.24 20.56
C PRO A 528 -12.74 13.78 19.13
N THR A 529 -13.77 13.81 18.31
CA THR A 529 -13.72 13.43 16.88
C THR A 529 -12.64 14.17 16.11
N GLU A 530 -12.42 15.45 16.46
CA GLU A 530 -11.38 16.30 15.85
C GLU A 530 -9.96 15.81 16.09
N VAL A 531 -9.77 14.91 17.06
CA VAL A 531 -8.47 14.32 17.39
C VAL A 531 -8.36 12.85 16.97
N CYS A 532 -9.43 12.07 17.20
CA CYS A 532 -9.40 10.62 17.06
C CYS A 532 -9.74 10.13 15.65
N ASP A 533 -10.63 10.85 14.95
CA ASP A 533 -11.27 10.37 13.72
C ASP A 533 -10.72 11.08 12.46
N GLN A 534 -9.69 11.92 12.60
CA GLN A 534 -9.14 12.65 11.46
C GLN A 534 -8.40 11.71 10.50
N PRO A 535 -8.57 11.90 9.18
CA PRO A 535 -7.80 11.18 8.18
C PRO A 535 -6.36 11.70 8.11
N THR A 536 -5.56 11.13 7.21
CA THR A 536 -4.20 11.60 6.94
C THR A 536 -4.17 13.06 6.49
N MET A 537 -3.06 13.75 6.78
CA MET A 537 -2.87 15.14 6.35
C MET A 537 -2.84 15.27 4.82
N THR A 538 -2.27 14.30 4.13
CA THR A 538 -2.28 14.27 2.66
C THR A 538 -3.70 14.29 2.13
N LEU A 539 -4.58 13.43 2.66
CA LEU A 539 -5.97 13.40 2.25
C LEU A 539 -6.69 14.72 2.60
N ALA A 540 -6.48 15.24 3.80
CA ALA A 540 -7.08 16.49 4.23
C ALA A 540 -6.64 17.66 3.33
N LEU A 541 -5.36 17.77 2.99
CA LEU A 541 -4.81 18.81 2.11
C LEU A 541 -5.34 18.69 0.67
N GLU A 542 -5.46 17.49 0.14
CA GLU A 542 -5.99 17.26 -1.21
C GLU A 542 -7.46 17.61 -1.33
N GLN A 543 -8.23 17.42 -0.26
CA GLN A 543 -9.66 17.71 -0.22
C GLN A 543 -9.98 19.16 0.20
N ALA A 544 -8.99 19.92 0.68
CA ALA A 544 -9.16 21.33 0.98
C ALA A 544 -9.40 22.12 -0.33
N LYS A 545 -10.59 22.70 -0.43
CA LYS A 545 -11.02 23.50 -1.58
C LYS A 545 -10.70 24.98 -1.37
#